data_6e5884f0efd14e2d2960dafdfa931255
#
_entry.id   6e5884f0efd14e2d2960dafdfa931255
#
_cell.length_a   1.000
_cell.length_b   1.000
_cell.length_c   1.000
_cell.angle_alpha   90.00
_cell.angle_beta   90.00
_cell.angle_gamma   90.00
#
_symmetry.space_group_name_H-M   'P 1'
#
loop_
_entity.id
_entity.type
_entity.pdbx_description
1 polymer ?
#
loop_
_entity_poly.entity_id
_entity_poly.type
_entity_poly.pdbx_seq_one_letter_code
_entity_poly.pdbx_strand_id
1 'polypeptide(L)'
;MTELPPIEELVPHRHPMLLIDGVTSFETTRLTATFTPAEGCWDDPRGLPSYAGIEIIAQAIAAHNSLASRISEGTTEPSVGVLLGARSYEATLPFFPFGRRILIELQEKMQDPVGFGAFLGTLRDEAGSTLASSTIKVFRPADFRTYIAQNRPS
;
A
#
# COMPACT_ATOMS: atom_id res chain seq x y z
N MET A 1 -13.74 -15.56 -8.50
CA MET A 1 -13.21 -15.22 -7.18
C MET A 1 -14.32 -14.63 -6.33
N THR A 2 -14.42 -15.11 -5.12
CA THR A 2 -15.35 -14.56 -4.17
C THR A 2 -15.01 -13.10 -3.86
N GLU A 3 -15.94 -12.41 -3.24
CA GLU A 3 -15.80 -11.00 -2.89
C GLU A 3 -14.52 -10.72 -2.10
N LEU A 4 -13.85 -9.62 -2.41
CA LEU A 4 -12.64 -9.21 -1.74
C LEU A 4 -12.95 -8.70 -0.32
N PRO A 5 -12.11 -9.03 0.69
CA PRO A 5 -12.34 -8.55 2.05
C PRO A 5 -12.27 -7.03 2.17
N PRO A 6 -12.92 -6.43 3.18
CA PRO A 6 -12.74 -5.01 3.48
C PRO A 6 -11.28 -4.69 3.78
N ILE A 7 -10.88 -3.45 3.49
CA ILE A 7 -9.48 -3.05 3.67
C ILE A 7 -8.99 -3.19 5.12
N GLU A 8 -9.87 -3.01 6.09
CA GLU A 8 -9.53 -3.12 7.51
C GLU A 8 -9.09 -4.53 7.91
N GLU A 9 -9.48 -5.54 7.13
CA GLU A 9 -9.03 -6.92 7.36
C GLU A 9 -7.68 -7.22 6.70
N LEU A 10 -7.22 -6.36 5.82
CA LEU A 10 -6.02 -6.59 5.01
C LEU A 10 -4.82 -5.77 5.47
N VAL A 11 -5.04 -4.66 6.14
CA VAL A 11 -3.96 -3.78 6.61
C VAL A 11 -4.13 -3.51 8.09
N PRO A 12 -3.01 -3.30 8.83
CA PRO A 12 -3.08 -2.97 10.26
C PRO A 12 -3.48 -1.52 10.52
N HIS A 13 -3.44 -0.68 9.51
CA HIS A 13 -3.71 0.75 9.62
C HIS A 13 -5.17 1.02 9.98
N ARG A 14 -5.42 2.10 10.76
CA ARG A 14 -6.76 2.58 11.10
C ARG A 14 -6.79 4.09 10.95
N HIS A 15 -7.99 4.65 10.80
CA HIS A 15 -8.14 6.10 10.70
C HIS A 15 -7.48 6.81 11.88
N PRO A 16 -6.83 7.95 11.63
CA PRO A 16 -6.75 8.68 10.37
C PRO A 16 -5.60 8.23 9.44
N MET A 17 -4.82 7.20 9.82
CA MET A 17 -3.67 6.74 9.05
C MET A 17 -4.02 5.81 7.90
N LEU A 18 -5.21 5.23 7.88
CA LEU A 18 -5.69 4.39 6.79
C LEU A 18 -6.11 5.29 5.62
N LEU A 19 -5.39 5.20 4.50
CA LEU A 19 -5.63 6.05 3.34
C LEU A 19 -6.35 5.34 2.20
N ILE A 20 -6.20 4.01 2.08
CA ILE A 20 -6.81 3.23 1.02
C ILE A 20 -8.27 2.94 1.33
N ASP A 21 -9.15 3.10 0.34
CA ASP A 21 -10.58 2.79 0.49
C ASP A 21 -10.85 1.29 0.36
N GLY A 22 -10.22 0.63 -0.60
CA GLY A 22 -10.42 -0.80 -0.81
C GLY A 22 -9.65 -1.34 -1.99
N VAL A 23 -9.56 -2.67 -2.04
CA VAL A 23 -8.95 -3.42 -3.15
C VAL A 23 -10.03 -3.74 -4.17
N THR A 24 -9.77 -3.46 -5.42
CA THR A 24 -10.72 -3.72 -6.51
C THR A 24 -10.39 -4.97 -7.31
N SER A 25 -9.12 -5.38 -7.35
CA SER A 25 -8.75 -6.66 -7.95
C SER A 25 -7.44 -7.16 -7.37
N PHE A 26 -7.27 -8.48 -7.39
CA PHE A 26 -6.06 -9.14 -6.88
C PHE A 26 -5.68 -10.28 -7.80
N GLU A 27 -4.39 -10.31 -8.15
CA GLU A 27 -3.71 -11.44 -8.79
C GLU A 27 -2.42 -11.69 -8.03
N THR A 28 -1.80 -12.84 -8.21
CA THR A 28 -0.59 -13.21 -7.47
C THR A 28 0.51 -12.14 -7.52
N THR A 29 0.68 -11.49 -8.68
CA THR A 29 1.73 -10.49 -8.88
C THR A 29 1.21 -9.08 -9.13
N ARG A 30 -0.11 -8.88 -9.04
CA ARG A 30 -0.73 -7.58 -9.31
C ARG A 30 -1.89 -7.32 -8.36
N LEU A 31 -2.12 -6.04 -8.09
CA LEU A 31 -3.27 -5.61 -7.31
C LEU A 31 -3.71 -4.24 -7.81
N THR A 32 -5.01 -4.03 -7.84
CA THR A 32 -5.56 -2.69 -8.00
C THR A 32 -6.38 -2.33 -6.78
N ALA A 33 -6.30 -1.07 -6.40
CA ALA A 33 -7.01 -0.52 -5.26
C ALA A 33 -7.43 0.91 -5.56
N THR A 34 -8.18 1.50 -4.65
CA THR A 34 -8.63 2.88 -4.82
C THR A 34 -8.46 3.66 -3.53
N PHE A 35 -8.30 4.97 -3.67
CA PHE A 35 -8.45 5.87 -2.55
C PHE A 35 -9.01 7.20 -3.05
N THR A 36 -9.72 7.90 -2.16
CA THR A 36 -10.22 9.24 -2.44
C THR A 36 -9.74 10.12 -1.29
N PRO A 37 -8.87 11.11 -1.56
CA PRO A 37 -8.42 12.01 -0.50
C PRO A 37 -9.60 12.71 0.14
N ALA A 38 -9.67 12.69 1.48
CA ALA A 38 -10.77 13.30 2.22
C ALA A 38 -10.27 14.48 3.03
N GLU A 39 -11.07 15.55 3.07
CA GLU A 39 -10.80 16.71 3.93
C GLU A 39 -10.79 16.27 5.40
N GLY A 40 -9.98 16.95 6.19
CA GLY A 40 -9.89 16.68 7.63
C GLY A 40 -8.78 15.71 8.03
N CYS A 41 -8.24 14.96 7.08
CA CYS A 41 -7.09 14.09 7.34
C CYS A 41 -5.77 14.86 7.31
N TRP A 42 -5.75 15.98 6.58
CA TRP A 42 -4.56 16.79 6.38
C TRP A 42 -4.95 18.27 6.42
N ASP A 43 -4.15 19.09 7.06
CA ASP A 43 -4.47 20.49 7.31
C ASP A 43 -4.22 21.41 6.12
N ASP A 44 -4.11 20.89 4.91
CA ASP A 44 -3.87 21.69 3.72
C ASP A 44 -5.14 21.76 2.87
N PRO A 45 -5.66 22.97 2.57
CA PRO A 45 -6.87 23.09 1.76
C PRO A 45 -6.67 22.71 0.29
N ARG A 46 -5.44 22.60 -0.18
CA ARG A 46 -5.13 22.26 -1.58
C ARG A 46 -5.30 20.78 -1.88
N GLY A 47 -5.29 19.92 -0.85
CA GLY A 47 -5.42 18.49 -1.03
C GLY A 47 -4.47 17.69 -0.15
N LEU A 48 -4.39 16.41 -0.42
CA LEU A 48 -3.43 15.53 0.23
C LEU A 48 -2.05 15.74 -0.40
N PRO A 49 -1.02 16.08 0.38
CA PRO A 49 0.33 16.26 -0.18
C PRO A 49 0.79 15.03 -0.95
N SER A 50 1.38 15.23 -2.11
CA SER A 50 1.74 14.13 -3.01
C SER A 50 2.76 13.15 -2.40
N TYR A 51 3.57 13.59 -1.43
CA TYR A 51 4.49 12.68 -0.74
C TYR A 51 3.76 11.56 0.02
N ALA A 52 2.48 11.75 0.35
CA ALA A 52 1.67 10.70 0.96
C ALA A 52 1.47 9.51 0.02
N GLY A 53 1.75 9.67 -1.27
CA GLY A 53 1.66 8.57 -2.24
C GLY A 53 2.55 7.39 -1.89
N ILE A 54 3.70 7.63 -1.25
CA ILE A 54 4.57 6.54 -0.80
C ILE A 54 3.84 5.67 0.23
N GLU A 55 3.19 6.30 1.20
CA GLU A 55 2.43 5.57 2.23
C GLU A 55 1.22 4.84 1.62
N ILE A 56 0.56 5.46 0.66
CA ILE A 56 -0.57 4.84 -0.04
C ILE A 56 -0.12 3.58 -0.76
N ILE A 57 1.00 3.63 -1.48
CA ILE A 57 1.55 2.46 -2.15
C ILE A 57 1.97 1.40 -1.14
N ALA A 58 2.57 1.80 -0.02
CA ALA A 58 2.95 0.87 1.04
C ALA A 58 1.74 0.14 1.63
N GLN A 59 0.62 0.83 1.81
CA GLN A 59 -0.62 0.20 2.27
C GLN A 59 -1.17 -0.78 1.24
N ALA A 60 -1.06 -0.47 -0.04
CA ALA A 60 -1.44 -1.40 -1.11
C ALA A 60 -0.57 -2.66 -1.08
N ILE A 61 0.72 -2.52 -0.82
CA ILE A 61 1.62 -3.67 -0.67
C ILE A 61 1.20 -4.53 0.53
N ALA A 62 0.87 -3.92 1.65
CA ALA A 62 0.39 -4.65 2.82
C ALA A 62 -0.89 -5.44 2.50
N ALA A 63 -1.83 -4.82 1.78
CA ALA A 63 -3.05 -5.51 1.36
C ALA A 63 -2.74 -6.68 0.42
N HIS A 64 -1.83 -6.50 -0.54
CA HIS A 64 -1.42 -7.57 -1.45
C HIS A 64 -0.82 -8.74 -0.69
N ASN A 65 0.09 -8.47 0.24
CA ASN A 65 0.72 -9.50 1.04
C ASN A 65 -0.28 -10.25 1.92
N SER A 66 -1.27 -9.53 2.47
CA SER A 66 -2.33 -10.16 3.27
C SER A 66 -3.18 -11.11 2.44
N LEU A 67 -3.56 -10.70 1.23
CA LEU A 67 -4.34 -11.56 0.33
C LEU A 67 -3.53 -12.78 -0.11
N ALA A 68 -2.26 -12.60 -0.41
CA ALA A 68 -1.38 -13.71 -0.78
C ALA A 68 -1.24 -14.71 0.38
N SER A 69 -1.11 -14.23 1.62
CA SER A 69 -1.02 -15.09 2.79
C SER A 69 -2.32 -15.84 3.06
N ARG A 70 -3.48 -15.23 2.81
CA ARG A 70 -4.77 -15.93 2.94
C ARG A 70 -4.85 -17.11 1.99
N ILE A 71 -4.35 -16.95 0.78
CA ILE A 71 -4.38 -18.01 -0.23
C ILE A 71 -3.37 -19.11 0.10
N SER A 72 -2.14 -18.75 0.46
CA SER A 72 -1.07 -19.74 0.65
C SER A 72 -1.04 -20.35 2.04
N GLU A 73 -1.41 -19.61 3.07
CA GLU A 73 -1.28 -20.03 4.48
C GLU A 73 -2.61 -20.14 5.23
N GLY A 74 -3.69 -19.63 4.63
CA GLY A 74 -5.02 -19.67 5.26
C GLY A 74 -5.18 -18.71 6.43
N THR A 75 -4.22 -17.80 6.68
CA THR A 75 -4.33 -16.82 7.76
C THR A 75 -5.31 -15.72 7.42
N THR A 76 -6.05 -15.24 8.42
CA THR A 76 -6.97 -14.11 8.26
C THR A 76 -6.44 -12.83 8.89
N GLU A 77 -5.25 -12.88 9.50
CA GLU A 77 -4.65 -11.71 10.11
C GLU A 77 -3.99 -10.80 9.05
N PRO A 78 -4.03 -9.46 9.24
CA PRO A 78 -3.33 -8.56 8.35
C PRO A 78 -1.83 -8.83 8.34
N SER A 79 -1.23 -8.75 7.14
CA SER A 79 0.21 -8.84 7.01
C SER A 79 0.85 -7.55 7.54
N VAL A 80 1.94 -7.70 8.28
CA VAL A 80 2.71 -6.58 8.81
C VAL A 80 4.10 -6.62 8.19
N GLY A 81 4.50 -5.51 7.58
CA GLY A 81 5.80 -5.39 6.97
C GLY A 81 6.47 -4.08 7.31
N VAL A 82 7.74 -3.99 6.98
CA VAL A 82 8.57 -2.80 7.22
C VAL A 82 8.89 -2.17 5.88
N LEU A 83 8.61 -0.88 5.74
CA LEU A 83 9.01 -0.11 4.57
C LEU A 83 10.53 0.14 4.65
N LEU A 84 11.28 -0.41 3.71
CA LEU A 84 12.72 -0.23 3.67
C LEU A 84 13.14 1.00 2.88
N GLY A 85 12.36 1.39 1.88
CA GLY A 85 12.67 2.57 1.11
C GLY A 85 11.87 2.66 -0.18
N ALA A 86 11.85 3.85 -0.74
CA ALA A 86 11.23 4.12 -2.02
C ALA A 86 12.30 4.62 -2.98
N ARG A 87 12.30 4.07 -4.21
CA ARG A 87 13.22 4.49 -5.25
C ARG A 87 12.47 5.32 -6.29
N SER A 88 13.03 6.49 -6.60
CA SER A 88 12.55 7.32 -7.70
C SER A 88 11.06 7.69 -7.59
N TYR A 89 10.60 8.08 -6.41
CA TYR A 89 9.23 8.57 -6.28
C TYR A 89 9.08 9.86 -7.08
N GLU A 90 8.20 9.82 -8.07
CA GLU A 90 7.90 10.95 -8.93
C GLU A 90 6.41 11.23 -8.91
N ALA A 91 6.05 12.48 -8.67
CA ALA A 91 4.66 12.93 -8.68
C ALA A 91 4.52 14.12 -9.64
N THR A 92 3.44 14.11 -10.42
CA THR A 92 3.17 15.17 -11.39
C THR A 92 2.46 16.37 -10.78
N LEU A 93 1.92 16.20 -9.57
CA LEU A 93 1.17 17.23 -8.84
C LEU A 93 1.75 17.38 -7.44
N PRO A 94 1.75 18.60 -6.87
CA PRO A 94 2.15 18.77 -5.48
C PRO A 94 1.12 18.26 -4.48
N PHE A 95 -0.14 18.17 -4.88
CA PHE A 95 -1.24 17.71 -4.04
C PHE A 95 -2.20 16.86 -4.85
N PHE A 96 -2.80 15.84 -4.20
CA PHE A 96 -3.92 15.08 -4.75
C PHE A 96 -5.20 15.78 -4.29
N PRO A 97 -6.03 16.31 -5.23
CA PRO A 97 -7.22 17.06 -4.85
C PRO A 97 -8.20 16.23 -4.03
N PHE A 98 -8.81 16.83 -3.01
CA PHE A 98 -9.84 16.16 -2.22
C PHE A 98 -11.04 15.81 -3.09
N GLY A 99 -11.67 14.67 -2.80
CA GLY A 99 -12.87 14.21 -3.46
C GLY A 99 -12.65 13.55 -4.83
N ARG A 100 -11.43 13.50 -5.33
CA ARG A 100 -11.14 12.87 -6.61
C ARG A 100 -10.56 11.48 -6.41
N ARG A 101 -11.25 10.49 -6.93
CA ARG A 101 -10.85 9.09 -6.80
C ARG A 101 -9.56 8.83 -7.58
N ILE A 102 -8.65 8.12 -6.94
CA ILE A 102 -7.37 7.73 -7.52
C ILE A 102 -7.28 6.20 -7.54
N LEU A 103 -6.79 5.67 -8.66
CA LEU A 103 -6.56 4.25 -8.84
C LEU A 103 -5.11 3.93 -8.47
N ILE A 104 -4.92 2.87 -7.72
CA ILE A 104 -3.60 2.37 -7.35
C ILE A 104 -3.37 1.09 -8.14
N GLU A 105 -2.30 1.05 -8.92
CA GLU A 105 -1.87 -0.16 -9.61
C GLU A 105 -0.57 -0.62 -8.99
N LEU A 106 -0.54 -1.87 -8.55
CA LEU A 106 0.62 -2.46 -7.90
C LEU A 106 1.10 -3.65 -8.71
N GLN A 107 2.39 -3.70 -8.98
CA GLN A 107 3.02 -4.85 -9.63
C GLN A 107 4.21 -5.33 -8.81
N GLU A 108 4.17 -6.60 -8.43
CA GLU A 108 5.30 -7.25 -7.77
C GLU A 108 6.44 -7.41 -8.77
N LYS A 109 7.62 -6.95 -8.41
CA LYS A 109 8.83 -7.05 -9.22
C LYS A 109 9.77 -8.13 -8.73
N MET A 110 9.80 -8.35 -7.42
CA MET A 110 10.66 -9.35 -6.80
C MET A 110 10.09 -9.69 -5.43
N GLN A 111 10.18 -10.97 -5.08
CA GLN A 111 9.90 -11.40 -3.71
C GLN A 111 10.78 -12.62 -3.43
N ASP A 112 11.51 -12.60 -2.32
CA ASP A 112 12.36 -13.72 -1.94
C ASP A 112 11.76 -14.52 -0.78
N PRO A 113 12.26 -15.74 -0.54
CA PRO A 113 11.72 -16.59 0.53
C PRO A 113 11.97 -16.05 1.95
N VAL A 114 12.92 -15.14 2.12
CA VAL A 114 13.26 -14.57 3.44
C VAL A 114 12.27 -13.49 3.83
N GLY A 115 11.61 -12.85 2.86
CA GLY A 115 10.59 -11.83 3.14
C GLY A 115 10.86 -10.47 2.50
N PHE A 116 11.96 -10.32 1.74
CA PHE A 116 12.20 -9.08 1.00
C PHE A 116 11.35 -9.05 -0.27
N GLY A 117 10.80 -7.88 -0.54
CA GLY A 117 10.00 -7.68 -1.75
C GLY A 117 10.26 -6.31 -2.36
N ALA A 118 10.00 -6.20 -3.66
CA ALA A 118 10.02 -4.94 -4.38
C ALA A 118 8.79 -4.87 -5.26
N PHE A 119 8.12 -3.72 -5.23
CA PHE A 119 6.87 -3.49 -5.94
C PHE A 119 6.92 -2.17 -6.67
N LEU A 120 6.42 -2.17 -7.92
CA LEU A 120 6.16 -0.93 -8.64
C LEU A 120 4.74 -0.49 -8.33
N GLY A 121 4.58 0.70 -7.75
CA GLY A 121 3.29 1.30 -7.51
C GLY A 121 3.07 2.49 -8.42
N THR A 122 1.87 2.58 -9.00
CA THR A 122 1.48 3.67 -9.88
C THR A 122 0.13 4.20 -9.42
N LEU A 123 0.02 5.52 -9.29
CA LEU A 123 -1.23 6.20 -8.96
C LEU A 123 -1.74 6.88 -10.22
N ARG A 124 -3.00 6.62 -10.58
CA ARG A 124 -3.63 7.18 -11.79
C ARG A 124 -4.95 7.82 -11.44
N ASP A 125 -5.29 8.89 -12.17
CA ASP A 125 -6.63 9.46 -12.08
C ASP A 125 -7.64 8.61 -12.89
N GLU A 126 -8.91 8.96 -12.82
CA GLU A 126 -9.96 8.20 -13.51
C GLU A 126 -9.86 8.27 -15.04
N ALA A 127 -9.16 9.27 -15.56
CA ALA A 127 -8.88 9.37 -17.00
C ALA A 127 -7.70 8.50 -17.44
N GLY A 128 -7.00 7.88 -16.50
CA GLY A 128 -5.85 7.02 -16.78
C GLY A 128 -4.49 7.72 -16.79
N SER A 129 -4.47 9.02 -16.46
CA SER A 129 -3.20 9.75 -16.40
C SER A 129 -2.40 9.35 -15.17
N THR A 130 -1.09 9.14 -15.35
CA THR A 130 -0.21 8.82 -14.22
C THR A 130 0.03 10.06 -13.37
N LEU A 131 -0.31 9.96 -12.10
CA LEU A 131 -0.12 11.04 -11.12
C LEU A 131 1.17 10.87 -10.33
N ALA A 132 1.55 9.65 -10.04
CA ALA A 132 2.79 9.35 -9.31
C ALA A 132 3.18 7.89 -9.54
N SER A 133 4.46 7.61 -9.34
CA SER A 133 4.95 6.23 -9.38
C SER A 133 6.22 6.09 -8.55
N SER A 134 6.46 4.90 -8.05
CA SER A 134 7.68 4.58 -7.31
C SER A 134 7.88 3.07 -7.24
N THR A 135 9.13 2.65 -7.12
CA THR A 135 9.46 1.30 -6.70
C THR A 135 9.72 1.31 -5.20
N ILE A 136 8.98 0.50 -4.47
CA ILE A 136 9.06 0.45 -3.02
C ILE A 136 9.58 -0.91 -2.59
N LYS A 137 10.55 -0.89 -1.68
CA LYS A 137 11.13 -2.08 -1.08
C LYS A 137 10.57 -2.28 0.31
N VAL A 138 10.17 -3.51 0.60
CA VAL A 138 9.59 -3.88 1.88
C VAL A 138 10.25 -5.14 2.41
N PHE A 139 10.14 -5.33 3.72
CA PHE A 139 10.53 -6.57 4.38
C PHE A 139 9.37 -7.03 5.24
N ARG A 140 8.92 -8.28 4.99
CA ARG A 140 7.87 -8.91 5.77
C ARG A 140 8.46 -10.16 6.43
N PRO A 141 8.92 -10.05 7.68
CA PRO A 141 9.46 -11.22 8.38
C PRO A 141 8.36 -12.24 8.68
N ALA A 142 8.74 -13.52 8.73
CA ALA A 142 7.82 -14.60 9.07
C ALA A 142 7.25 -14.42 10.48
N ASP A 143 8.03 -13.87 11.39
CA ASP A 143 7.61 -13.52 12.75
C ASP A 143 8.00 -12.08 13.04
N PHE A 144 7.03 -11.17 12.88
CA PHE A 144 7.26 -9.75 13.07
C PHE A 144 7.64 -9.40 14.51
N ARG A 145 7.05 -10.09 15.49
CA ARG A 145 7.36 -9.83 16.91
C ARG A 145 8.80 -10.19 17.22
N THR A 146 9.25 -11.34 16.75
CA THR A 146 10.64 -11.77 16.92
C THR A 146 11.58 -10.81 16.20
N TYR A 147 11.23 -10.38 15.00
CA TYR A 147 12.03 -9.41 14.26
C TYR A 147 12.20 -8.10 15.03
N ILE A 148 11.12 -7.55 15.57
CA ILE A 148 11.16 -6.31 16.33
C ILE A 148 12.01 -6.47 17.59
N ALA A 149 11.87 -7.60 18.30
CA ALA A 149 12.65 -7.86 19.52
C ALA A 149 14.16 -7.94 19.24
N GLN A 150 14.55 -8.58 18.12
CA GLN A 150 15.95 -8.73 17.73
C GLN A 150 16.57 -7.43 17.22
N ASN A 151 15.77 -6.52 16.68
CA ASN A 151 16.26 -5.28 16.08
C ASN A 151 15.89 -4.03 16.88
N ARG A 152 15.50 -4.20 18.14
CA ARG A 152 15.22 -3.09 19.03
C ARG A 152 16.50 -2.34 19.36
N PRO A 153 16.52 -1.00 19.27
CA PRO A 153 17.68 -0.22 19.70
C PRO A 153 17.93 -0.44 21.19
N SER A 154 19.18 -0.63 21.53
CA SER A 154 19.59 -0.84 22.92
C SER A 154 19.64 0.47 23.70
#